data_80a1445902962604871cb2ee02833079
#
_entry.id   80a1445902962604871cb2ee02833079
#
_cell.length_a   1.000
_cell.length_b   1.000
_cell.length_c   1.000
_cell.angle_alpha   90.00
_cell.angle_beta   90.00
_cell.angle_gamma   90.00
#
_symmetry.space_group_name_H-M   'P 1'
#
loop_
_entity.id
_entity.type
_entity.pdbx_description
1 polymer ?
#
loop_
_entity_poly.entity_id
_entity_poly.type
_entity_poly.pdbx_seq_one_letter_code
_entity_poly.pdbx_strand_id
1 'polypeptide(L)'
;MLRANRDVNGNISSSVQLLEANQPAPAAADGANAFAVKESDFEINNAMRSLLAALAAGGNKLDASDDANDKPRRILLCLGEKRDAVATLLTNSGYKVYIAQTPAQANERLRDGKTEIVLVSPDFAPEYGGAAVLQQKANAMYSSERRRLFLVSLEDGGTTMNAHDAFIRNLNLIVNSADIPQLPLILNRAIHDFNGLYHYLNRGLGAEPI
;
A
#
# COMPACT_ATOMS: atom_id res chain seq x y z
N MET A 1 12.47 -37.76 -5.81
CA MET A 1 11.78 -38.89 -5.13
C MET A 1 12.09 -38.77 -3.64
N LEU A 2 11.06 -38.60 -2.82
CA LEU A 2 11.16 -38.59 -1.36
C LEU A 2 11.05 -40.03 -0.88
N ARG A 3 12.05 -40.52 -0.17
CA ARG A 3 11.97 -41.78 0.57
C ARG A 3 12.02 -41.50 2.05
N ALA A 4 11.00 -41.93 2.78
CA ALA A 4 10.99 -41.93 4.23
C ALA A 4 11.44 -43.32 4.73
N ASN A 5 12.42 -43.36 5.60
CA ASN A 5 12.87 -44.60 6.28
C ASN A 5 12.47 -44.49 7.76
N ARG A 6 11.96 -45.58 8.30
CA ARG A 6 11.50 -45.69 9.69
C ARG A 6 12.49 -46.64 10.44
N ASP A 7 13.09 -46.09 11.49
CA ASP A 7 13.98 -46.87 12.36
C ASP A 7 13.24 -47.72 13.38
N VAL A 8 13.90 -48.74 13.91
CA VAL A 8 13.40 -49.74 14.84
C VAL A 8 12.82 -49.12 16.13
N ASN A 9 13.13 -47.86 16.41
CA ASN A 9 12.63 -47.09 17.56
C ASN A 9 11.53 -46.06 17.22
N GLY A 10 10.94 -46.12 16.00
CA GLY A 10 9.80 -45.28 15.65
C GLY A 10 10.10 -43.86 15.23
N ASN A 11 11.35 -43.41 15.14
CA ASN A 11 11.72 -42.07 14.68
C ASN A 11 11.78 -42.02 13.15
N ILE A 12 11.20 -40.96 12.60
CA ILE A 12 11.16 -40.69 11.15
C ILE A 12 12.24 -39.67 10.83
N SER A 13 13.26 -40.06 10.05
CA SER A 13 14.24 -39.14 9.49
C SER A 13 14.02 -39.00 7.99
N SER A 14 13.95 -37.77 7.50
CA SER A 14 13.87 -37.43 6.07
C SER A 14 15.23 -36.88 5.62
N SER A 15 15.92 -37.55 4.68
CA SER A 15 17.07 -36.99 4.01
C SER A 15 16.74 -36.61 2.58
N VAL A 16 17.07 -35.37 2.23
CA VAL A 16 16.98 -34.87 0.85
C VAL A 16 18.35 -35.10 0.21
N GLN A 17 18.43 -36.03 -0.74
CA GLN A 17 19.60 -36.15 -1.61
C GLN A 17 19.41 -35.20 -2.80
N LEU A 18 20.28 -34.18 -2.87
CA LEU A 18 20.49 -33.38 -4.07
C LEU A 18 21.21 -34.26 -5.09
N LEU A 19 20.56 -34.51 -6.22
CA LEU A 19 21.20 -35.06 -7.42
C LEU A 19 22.17 -34.02 -7.98
N GLU A 20 23.47 -34.23 -7.81
CA GLU A 20 24.46 -33.46 -8.53
C GLU A 20 24.33 -33.71 -10.03
N ALA A 21 24.00 -32.65 -10.75
CA ALA A 21 24.01 -32.66 -12.20
C ALA A 21 25.44 -32.65 -12.72
N ASN A 22 25.72 -33.66 -13.50
CA ASN A 22 26.94 -33.96 -14.26
C ASN A 22 27.53 -32.68 -14.90
N GLN A 23 28.75 -32.29 -14.47
CA GLN A 23 29.51 -31.25 -15.15
C GLN A 23 30.24 -31.89 -16.37
N PRO A 24 30.10 -31.34 -17.58
CA PRO A 24 31.02 -31.62 -18.65
C PRO A 24 32.31 -30.80 -18.48
N ALA A 25 33.43 -31.42 -18.79
CA ALA A 25 34.79 -30.90 -18.70
C ALA A 25 35.01 -29.63 -19.55
N PRO A 26 36.01 -28.78 -19.19
CA PRO A 26 36.25 -27.52 -19.88
C PRO A 26 36.96 -27.75 -21.22
N ALA A 27 36.34 -27.34 -22.30
CA ALA A 27 36.99 -27.11 -23.58
C ALA A 27 37.50 -25.67 -23.64
N ALA A 28 38.77 -25.50 -23.87
CA ALA A 28 39.41 -24.22 -24.16
C ALA A 28 38.89 -23.64 -25.48
N ALA A 29 38.48 -22.39 -25.45
CA ALA A 29 38.45 -21.52 -26.63
C ALA A 29 38.36 -20.05 -26.22
N ASP A 30 39.46 -19.40 -26.38
CA ASP A 30 39.67 -18.08 -26.98
C ASP A 30 38.51 -17.06 -27.11
N GLY A 31 38.72 -15.90 -26.49
CA GLY A 31 38.79 -14.61 -27.20
C GLY A 31 37.53 -14.01 -27.79
N ALA A 32 36.31 -14.29 -27.34
CA ALA A 32 35.12 -13.63 -27.94
C ALA A 32 34.11 -12.99 -26.97
N ASN A 33 34.37 -12.99 -25.67
CA ASN A 33 33.36 -12.54 -24.68
C ASN A 33 33.56 -11.14 -24.06
N ALA A 34 34.57 -10.38 -24.52
CA ALA A 34 34.83 -9.04 -23.97
C ALA A 34 33.91 -7.95 -24.58
N PHE A 35 33.22 -8.23 -25.70
CA PHE A 35 32.33 -7.25 -26.34
C PHE A 35 30.85 -7.41 -25.96
N ALA A 36 30.40 -8.60 -25.58
CA ALA A 36 29.00 -8.86 -25.24
C ALA A 36 28.59 -8.22 -23.89
N VAL A 37 29.53 -8.10 -22.93
CA VAL A 37 29.25 -7.50 -21.62
C VAL A 37 29.05 -5.98 -21.70
N LYS A 38 29.69 -5.29 -22.65
CA LYS A 38 29.52 -3.84 -22.82
C LYS A 38 28.21 -3.48 -23.53
N GLU A 39 27.68 -4.34 -24.36
CA GLU A 39 26.43 -4.11 -25.08
C GLU A 39 25.22 -4.30 -24.17
N SER A 40 25.26 -5.31 -23.29
CA SER A 40 24.21 -5.52 -22.27
C SER A 40 24.14 -4.38 -21.23
N ASP A 41 25.29 -3.86 -20.78
CA ASP A 41 25.33 -2.73 -19.86
C ASP A 41 24.80 -1.44 -20.51
N PHE A 42 25.04 -1.25 -21.81
CA PHE A 42 24.52 -0.12 -22.57
C PHE A 42 23.02 -0.23 -22.80
N GLU A 43 22.49 -1.40 -23.09
CA GLU A 43 21.06 -1.66 -23.24
C GLU A 43 20.32 -1.50 -21.90
N ILE A 44 20.87 -2.01 -20.80
CA ILE A 44 20.30 -1.84 -19.44
C ILE A 44 20.29 -0.38 -19.05
N ASN A 45 21.38 0.37 -19.30
CA ASN A 45 21.43 1.80 -19.01
C ASN A 45 20.47 2.61 -19.88
N ASN A 46 20.29 2.25 -21.15
CA ASN A 46 19.31 2.89 -22.00
C ASN A 46 17.87 2.55 -21.62
N ALA A 47 17.59 1.31 -21.23
CA ALA A 47 16.29 0.89 -20.72
C ALA A 47 15.97 1.63 -19.40
N MET A 48 16.96 1.75 -18.51
CA MET A 48 16.81 2.45 -17.25
C MET A 48 16.63 3.97 -17.44
N ARG A 49 17.35 4.59 -18.38
CA ARG A 49 17.17 6.01 -18.75
C ARG A 49 15.82 6.23 -19.43
N SER A 50 15.39 5.33 -20.28
CA SER A 50 14.07 5.35 -20.92
C SER A 50 12.95 5.22 -19.89
N LEU A 51 13.11 4.33 -18.90
CA LEU A 51 12.19 4.15 -17.78
C LEU A 51 12.15 5.39 -16.89
N LEU A 52 13.31 5.97 -16.56
CA LEU A 52 13.41 7.21 -15.79
C LEU A 52 12.85 8.40 -16.56
N ALA A 53 13.08 8.48 -17.86
CA ALA A 53 12.50 9.51 -18.71
C ALA A 53 10.98 9.33 -18.86
N ALA A 54 10.49 8.09 -18.94
CA ALA A 54 9.07 7.77 -18.92
C ALA A 54 8.44 8.08 -17.56
N LEU A 55 9.13 7.80 -16.46
CA LEU A 55 8.72 8.21 -15.11
C LEU A 55 8.76 9.73 -14.92
N ALA A 56 9.77 10.42 -15.44
CA ALA A 56 9.88 11.87 -15.37
C ALA A 56 8.92 12.60 -16.32
N ALA A 57 8.67 12.04 -17.51
CA ALA A 57 7.67 12.55 -18.46
C ALA A 57 6.25 12.02 -18.16
N GLY A 58 6.14 10.87 -17.50
CA GLY A 58 4.90 10.18 -17.13
C GLY A 58 4.45 10.45 -15.71
N GLY A 59 5.05 11.40 -15.01
CA GLY A 59 4.52 11.90 -13.73
C GLY A 59 3.08 12.42 -13.83
N ASN A 60 2.48 12.36 -15.04
CA ASN A 60 1.10 12.76 -15.28
C ASN A 60 0.32 11.85 -16.25
N LYS A 61 0.82 10.64 -16.57
CA LYS A 61 0.12 9.75 -17.53
C LYS A 61 0.28 8.26 -17.23
N LEU A 62 0.30 7.87 -15.95
CA LEU A 62 -0.06 6.50 -15.59
C LEU A 62 -1.56 6.51 -15.27
N ASP A 63 -2.31 5.94 -16.22
CA ASP A 63 -3.75 5.70 -16.15
C ASP A 63 -4.68 6.92 -16.12
N ALA A 64 -4.63 7.72 -17.19
CA ALA A 64 -5.73 8.62 -17.56
C ALA A 64 -6.94 7.86 -18.16
N SER A 65 -7.15 6.59 -17.82
CA SER A 65 -8.26 5.79 -18.36
C SER A 65 -9.34 5.42 -17.34
N ASP A 66 -9.19 5.78 -16.06
CA ASP A 66 -10.24 5.52 -15.06
C ASP A 66 -10.64 6.75 -14.21
N ASP A 67 -10.09 7.94 -14.50
CA ASP A 67 -10.52 9.20 -13.86
C ASP A 67 -11.79 9.78 -14.50
N ALA A 68 -12.81 8.94 -14.68
CA ALA A 68 -14.15 9.42 -15.01
C ALA A 68 -14.87 10.03 -13.80
N ASN A 69 -14.22 10.16 -12.66
CA ASN A 69 -14.79 10.79 -11.47
C ASN A 69 -13.98 12.05 -11.10
N ASP A 70 -14.25 13.14 -11.77
CA ASP A 70 -13.71 14.50 -11.53
C ASP A 70 -14.13 15.09 -10.16
N LYS A 71 -14.59 14.22 -9.25
CA LYS A 71 -15.07 14.58 -7.93
C LYS A 71 -13.95 14.45 -6.89
N PRO A 72 -13.59 15.56 -6.21
CA PRO A 72 -12.54 15.53 -5.22
C PRO A 72 -12.87 14.53 -4.09
N ARG A 73 -11.97 13.57 -3.85
CA ARG A 73 -12.11 12.59 -2.78
C ARG A 73 -12.14 13.28 -1.42
N ARG A 74 -13.00 12.80 -0.53
CA ARG A 74 -13.27 13.39 0.78
C ARG A 74 -12.45 12.69 1.84
N ILE A 75 -11.58 13.46 2.50
CA ILE A 75 -10.71 13.01 3.57
C ILE A 75 -11.15 13.61 4.89
N LEU A 76 -11.26 12.77 5.91
CA LEU A 76 -11.43 13.18 7.29
C LEU A 76 -10.09 13.02 8.03
N LEU A 77 -9.59 14.12 8.59
CA LEU A 77 -8.38 14.15 9.40
C LEU A 77 -8.73 14.10 10.89
N CYS A 78 -8.22 13.08 11.55
CA CYS A 78 -8.28 12.85 12.99
C CYS A 78 -6.83 12.78 13.49
N LEU A 79 -6.13 13.90 13.45
CA LEU A 79 -4.71 14.05 13.75
C LEU A 79 -4.50 15.04 14.90
N GLY A 80 -3.41 14.84 15.64
CA GLY A 80 -2.94 15.78 16.66
C GLY A 80 -2.10 16.92 16.07
N GLU A 81 -0.82 16.97 16.43
CA GLU A 81 0.07 18.10 16.13
C GLU A 81 0.30 18.34 14.61
N LYS A 82 0.35 17.28 13.80
CA LYS A 82 0.67 17.37 12.35
C LYS A 82 -0.55 17.73 11.48
N ARG A 83 -1.70 17.96 12.09
CA ARG A 83 -2.99 18.17 11.42
C ARG A 83 -2.98 19.25 10.35
N ASP A 84 -2.51 20.44 10.68
CA ASP A 84 -2.60 21.61 9.79
C ASP A 84 -1.66 21.50 8.58
N ALA A 85 -0.48 20.93 8.79
CA ALA A 85 0.47 20.66 7.72
C ALA A 85 -0.08 19.61 6.72
N VAL A 86 -0.65 18.53 7.25
CA VAL A 86 -1.27 17.48 6.43
C VAL A 86 -2.51 18.02 5.71
N ALA A 87 -3.34 18.83 6.38
CA ALA A 87 -4.52 19.44 5.78
C ALA A 87 -4.16 20.32 4.58
N THR A 88 -3.13 21.17 4.73
CA THR A 88 -2.64 22.05 3.67
C THR A 88 -2.12 21.24 2.48
N LEU A 89 -1.31 20.21 2.76
CA LEU A 89 -0.72 19.35 1.73
C LEU A 89 -1.82 18.66 0.91
N LEU A 90 -2.80 18.04 1.57
CA LEU A 90 -3.87 17.30 0.90
C LEU A 90 -4.83 18.22 0.15
N THR A 91 -5.14 19.39 0.70
CA THR A 91 -5.96 20.39 0.01
C THR A 91 -5.29 20.86 -1.28
N ASN A 92 -3.99 21.13 -1.24
CA ASN A 92 -3.20 21.52 -2.42
C ASN A 92 -3.12 20.38 -3.47
N SER A 93 -3.30 19.13 -3.03
CA SER A 93 -3.33 17.94 -3.89
C SER A 93 -4.72 17.59 -4.42
N GLY A 94 -5.71 18.46 -4.23
CA GLY A 94 -7.05 18.31 -4.80
C GLY A 94 -8.05 17.50 -3.94
N TYR A 95 -7.68 17.13 -2.70
CA TYR A 95 -8.61 16.45 -1.80
C TYR A 95 -9.54 17.43 -1.09
N LYS A 96 -10.77 17.01 -0.82
CA LYS A 96 -11.71 17.75 0.03
C LYS A 96 -11.49 17.35 1.49
N VAL A 97 -10.81 18.20 2.24
CA VAL A 97 -10.33 17.89 3.59
C VAL A 97 -11.36 18.38 4.63
N TYR A 98 -11.68 17.50 5.58
CA TYR A 98 -12.44 17.80 6.78
C TYR A 98 -11.57 17.49 8.00
N ILE A 99 -11.65 18.33 9.01
CA ILE A 99 -10.88 18.17 10.25
C ILE A 99 -11.83 17.89 11.38
N ALA A 100 -11.57 16.82 12.15
CA ALA A 100 -12.22 16.57 13.42
C ALA A 100 -11.24 16.84 14.56
N GLN A 101 -11.72 17.51 15.60
CA GLN A 101 -10.94 17.77 16.82
C GLN A 101 -11.29 16.77 17.91
N THR A 102 -12.47 16.16 17.86
CA THR A 102 -12.94 15.18 18.84
C THR A 102 -13.46 13.92 18.13
N PRO A 103 -13.46 12.76 18.81
CA PRO A 103 -14.07 11.55 18.28
C PRO A 103 -15.56 11.69 17.97
N ALA A 104 -16.27 12.56 18.70
CA ALA A 104 -17.69 12.84 18.46
C ALA A 104 -17.90 13.51 17.11
N GLN A 105 -17.11 14.55 16.78
CA GLN A 105 -17.15 15.20 15.45
C GLN A 105 -16.77 14.25 14.33
N ALA A 106 -15.75 13.41 14.54
CA ALA A 106 -15.37 12.40 13.56
C ALA A 106 -16.51 11.41 13.31
N ASN A 107 -17.16 10.94 14.36
CA ASN A 107 -18.29 10.02 14.27
C ASN A 107 -19.49 10.63 13.53
N GLU A 108 -19.78 11.90 13.73
CA GLU A 108 -20.83 12.60 13.01
C GLU A 108 -20.53 12.64 11.50
N ARG A 109 -19.31 12.96 11.13
CA ARG A 109 -18.87 12.94 9.72
C ARG A 109 -18.91 11.55 9.08
N LEU A 110 -18.55 10.51 9.82
CA LEU A 110 -18.65 9.14 9.33
C LEU A 110 -20.10 8.70 9.11
N ARG A 111 -21.04 9.16 9.95
CA ARG A 111 -22.48 8.87 9.80
C ARG A 111 -23.09 9.48 8.53
N ASP A 112 -22.55 10.58 8.03
CA ASP A 112 -22.99 11.18 6.77
C ASP A 112 -22.73 10.27 5.55
N GLY A 113 -21.92 9.21 5.69
CA GLY A 113 -21.63 8.23 4.66
C GLY A 113 -20.90 8.80 3.44
N LYS A 114 -20.41 10.04 3.54
CA LYS A 114 -19.76 10.77 2.44
C LYS A 114 -18.23 10.77 2.54
N THR A 115 -17.67 10.33 3.66
CA THR A 115 -16.23 10.26 3.90
C THR A 115 -15.69 8.99 3.26
N GLU A 116 -14.69 9.13 2.41
CA GLU A 116 -14.06 8.03 1.67
C GLU A 116 -12.77 7.60 2.35
N ILE A 117 -12.02 8.55 2.90
CA ILE A 117 -10.71 8.32 3.51
C ILE A 117 -10.70 8.91 4.91
N VAL A 118 -10.16 8.16 5.88
CA VAL A 118 -9.93 8.63 7.25
C VAL A 118 -8.46 8.49 7.57
N LEU A 119 -7.81 9.60 7.89
CA LEU A 119 -6.47 9.62 8.48
C LEU A 119 -6.59 9.76 9.99
N VAL A 120 -5.99 8.84 10.71
CA VAL A 120 -5.96 8.84 12.17
C VAL A 120 -4.52 8.75 12.67
N SER A 121 -4.19 9.48 13.72
CA SER A 121 -2.89 9.36 14.41
C SER A 121 -3.09 8.96 15.87
N PRO A 122 -2.12 8.30 16.50
CA PRO A 122 -2.20 7.90 17.91
C PRO A 122 -2.37 9.07 18.88
N ASP A 123 -1.87 10.26 18.51
CA ASP A 123 -1.95 11.50 19.28
C ASP A 123 -3.27 12.28 19.10
N PHE A 124 -4.22 11.72 18.35
CA PHE A 124 -5.54 12.34 18.18
C PHE A 124 -6.38 12.21 19.44
N ALA A 125 -6.70 13.34 20.09
CA ALA A 125 -7.61 13.47 21.22
C ALA A 125 -7.47 12.33 22.26
N PRO A 126 -6.28 12.12 22.84
CA PRO A 126 -5.99 10.97 23.69
C PRO A 126 -6.88 10.94 24.96
N GLU A 127 -7.31 12.09 25.44
CA GLU A 127 -8.21 12.23 26.59
C GLU A 127 -9.62 11.64 26.36
N TYR A 128 -10.03 11.45 25.11
CA TYR A 128 -11.32 10.87 24.69
C TYR A 128 -11.18 9.46 24.10
N GLY A 129 -10.05 8.79 24.32
CA GLY A 129 -9.75 7.49 23.72
C GLY A 129 -9.41 7.54 22.23
N GLY A 130 -9.42 8.71 21.63
CA GLY A 130 -8.86 9.13 20.34
C GLY A 130 -8.98 8.14 19.19
N ALA A 131 -7.82 7.77 18.65
CA ALA A 131 -7.69 6.86 17.53
C ALA A 131 -8.33 5.49 17.75
N ALA A 132 -8.23 4.94 18.98
CA ALA A 132 -8.76 3.61 19.31
C ALA A 132 -10.29 3.55 19.19
N VAL A 133 -10.99 4.59 19.64
CA VAL A 133 -12.47 4.67 19.53
C VAL A 133 -12.91 4.71 18.06
N LEU A 134 -12.21 5.47 17.22
CA LEU A 134 -12.52 5.53 15.78
C LEU A 134 -12.24 4.21 15.09
N GLN A 135 -11.13 3.56 15.41
CA GLN A 135 -10.79 2.25 14.85
C GLN A 135 -11.80 1.18 15.29
N GLN A 136 -12.18 1.15 16.56
CA GLN A 136 -13.22 0.25 17.06
C GLN A 136 -14.55 0.46 16.33
N LYS A 137 -14.93 1.73 16.10
CA LYS A 137 -16.15 2.05 15.36
C LYS A 137 -16.06 1.60 13.91
N ALA A 138 -14.96 1.85 13.23
CA ALA A 138 -14.73 1.39 11.86
C ALA A 138 -14.80 -0.14 11.76
N ASN A 139 -14.28 -0.85 12.76
CA ASN A 139 -14.33 -2.31 12.83
C ASN A 139 -15.74 -2.86 13.10
N ALA A 140 -16.60 -2.08 13.76
CA ALA A 140 -17.99 -2.43 14.03
C ALA A 140 -18.96 -2.08 12.89
N MET A 141 -18.48 -1.45 11.80
CA MET A 141 -19.30 -1.14 10.62
C MET A 141 -19.69 -2.41 9.87
N TYR A 142 -20.84 -2.38 9.20
CA TYR A 142 -21.21 -3.43 8.26
C TYR A 142 -20.18 -3.53 7.12
N SER A 143 -19.99 -4.73 6.60
CA SER A 143 -19.00 -4.97 5.53
C SER A 143 -19.21 -4.09 4.30
N SER A 144 -20.46 -3.74 3.97
CA SER A 144 -20.81 -2.86 2.86
C SER A 144 -20.34 -1.42 3.09
N GLU A 145 -20.41 -0.93 4.33
CA GLU A 145 -19.97 0.42 4.71
C GLU A 145 -18.44 0.44 4.88
N ARG A 146 -17.87 -0.58 5.55
CA ARG A 146 -16.44 -0.67 5.81
C ARG A 146 -15.61 -0.70 4.53
N ARG A 147 -16.10 -1.33 3.46
CA ARG A 147 -15.44 -1.36 2.13
C ARG A 147 -15.43 -0.01 1.42
N ARG A 148 -16.26 0.93 1.82
CA ARG A 148 -16.33 2.29 1.27
C ARG A 148 -15.49 3.28 2.08
N LEU A 149 -14.76 2.81 3.07
CA LEU A 149 -13.95 3.61 3.97
C LEU A 149 -12.51 3.13 3.91
N PHE A 150 -11.60 4.00 3.45
CA PHE A 150 -10.16 3.77 3.45
C PHE A 150 -9.55 4.34 4.72
N LEU A 151 -9.18 3.47 5.66
CA LEU A 151 -8.66 3.83 6.97
C LEU A 151 -7.14 3.81 6.97
N VAL A 152 -6.52 4.95 7.27
CA VAL A 152 -5.08 5.18 7.26
C VAL A 152 -4.60 5.55 8.66
N SER A 153 -3.55 4.89 9.15
CA SER A 153 -2.83 5.30 10.34
C SER A 153 -1.59 6.11 9.95
N LEU A 154 -1.45 7.30 10.53
CA LEU A 154 -0.24 8.12 10.43
C LEU A 154 0.48 8.05 11.77
N GLU A 155 1.68 7.47 11.80
CA GLU A 155 2.40 7.21 13.04
C GLU A 155 3.91 7.35 12.92
N ASP A 156 4.56 7.67 14.02
CA ASP A 156 6.01 7.71 14.10
C ASP A 156 6.55 6.27 14.27
N GLY A 157 7.56 5.90 13.47
CA GLY A 157 8.22 4.59 13.57
C GLY A 157 7.50 3.43 12.86
N GLY A 158 6.33 3.65 12.26
CA GLY A 158 5.67 2.65 11.39
C GLY A 158 6.40 2.49 10.06
N THR A 159 6.28 1.33 9.42
CA THR A 159 6.78 1.14 8.05
C THR A 159 5.67 1.48 7.07
N THR A 160 5.90 2.49 6.22
CA THR A 160 4.93 2.92 5.21
C THR A 160 4.62 1.78 4.24
N MET A 161 3.33 1.60 3.93
CA MET A 161 2.80 0.55 3.06
C MET A 161 3.05 -0.89 3.53
N ASN A 162 3.31 -1.11 4.82
CA ASN A 162 3.38 -2.45 5.38
C ASN A 162 1.97 -3.07 5.44
N ALA A 163 1.64 -3.89 4.44
CA ALA A 163 0.33 -4.52 4.30
C ALA A 163 0.03 -5.52 5.43
N HIS A 164 1.06 -6.21 5.97
CA HIS A 164 0.89 -7.17 7.03
C HIS A 164 0.45 -6.51 8.34
N ASP A 165 1.16 -5.46 8.75
CA ASP A 165 0.83 -4.72 9.98
C ASP A 165 -0.51 -3.99 9.84
N ALA A 166 -0.81 -3.43 8.67
CA ALA A 166 -2.09 -2.83 8.38
C ALA A 166 -3.23 -3.86 8.53
N PHE A 167 -3.05 -5.07 7.97
CA PHE A 167 -4.04 -6.15 8.04
C PHE A 167 -4.31 -6.59 9.49
N ILE A 168 -3.27 -6.84 10.29
CA ILE A 168 -3.43 -7.26 11.69
C ILE A 168 -4.20 -6.21 12.50
N ARG A 169 -4.01 -4.93 12.19
CA ARG A 169 -4.64 -3.80 12.88
C ARG A 169 -5.96 -3.36 12.25
N ASN A 170 -6.48 -4.10 11.27
CA ASN A 170 -7.69 -3.75 10.50
C ASN A 170 -7.65 -2.35 9.87
N LEU A 171 -6.47 -1.93 9.43
CA LEU A 171 -6.23 -0.71 8.67
C LEU A 171 -6.10 -1.04 7.19
N ASN A 172 -6.31 -0.05 6.33
CA ASN A 172 -6.03 -0.18 4.90
C ASN A 172 -4.58 0.23 4.58
N LEU A 173 -4.03 1.18 5.35
CA LEU A 173 -2.69 1.72 5.11
C LEU A 173 -2.07 2.20 6.41
N ILE A 174 -0.76 2.01 6.55
CA ILE A 174 0.09 2.65 7.55
C ILE A 174 1.05 3.58 6.83
N VAL A 175 1.20 4.79 7.32
CA VAL A 175 2.15 5.79 6.80
C VAL A 175 3.03 6.27 7.93
N ASN A 176 4.34 6.25 7.71
CA ASN A 176 5.29 6.87 8.63
C ASN A 176 5.18 8.40 8.52
N SER A 177 5.23 9.08 9.64
CA SER A 177 5.20 10.54 9.67
C SER A 177 6.36 11.20 8.91
N ALA A 178 7.48 10.52 8.74
CA ALA A 178 8.59 10.99 7.90
C ALA A 178 8.20 11.09 6.41
N ASP A 179 7.22 10.31 5.98
CA ASP A 179 6.77 10.25 4.59
C ASP A 179 5.59 11.19 4.29
N ILE A 180 5.20 12.06 5.22
CA ILE A 180 4.14 13.07 5.02
C ILE A 180 4.31 13.86 3.71
N PRO A 181 5.51 14.32 3.32
CA PRO A 181 5.68 15.05 2.06
C PRO A 181 5.22 14.26 0.81
N GLN A 182 5.28 12.93 0.87
CA GLN A 182 4.87 12.03 -0.20
C GLN A 182 3.45 11.46 -0.01
N LEU A 183 2.75 11.87 1.03
CA LEU A 183 1.43 11.33 1.41
C LEU A 183 0.41 11.30 0.25
N PRO A 184 0.27 12.35 -0.60
CA PRO A 184 -0.67 12.31 -1.71
C PRO A 184 -0.35 11.18 -2.71
N LEU A 185 0.92 10.97 -3.00
CA LEU A 185 1.37 9.90 -3.91
C LEU A 185 1.11 8.52 -3.31
N ILE A 186 1.43 8.35 -2.03
CA ILE A 186 1.20 7.12 -1.27
C ILE A 186 -0.29 6.78 -1.24
N LEU A 187 -1.15 7.77 -0.95
CA LEU A 187 -2.60 7.60 -0.93
C LEU A 187 -3.14 7.19 -2.31
N ASN A 188 -2.74 7.89 -3.36
CA ASN A 188 -3.18 7.56 -4.72
C ASN A 188 -2.82 6.12 -5.09
N ARG A 189 -1.59 5.69 -4.81
CA ARG A 189 -1.15 4.32 -5.07
C ARG A 189 -1.96 3.31 -4.28
N ALA A 190 -2.09 3.50 -2.97
CA ALA A 190 -2.79 2.57 -2.10
C ALA A 190 -4.29 2.48 -2.41
N ILE A 191 -4.93 3.59 -2.77
CA ILE A 191 -6.34 3.61 -3.19
C ILE A 191 -6.53 2.93 -4.54
N HIS A 192 -5.61 3.15 -5.48
CA HIS A 192 -5.63 2.45 -6.76
C HIS A 192 -5.56 0.92 -6.56
N ASP A 193 -4.63 0.44 -5.75
CA ASP A 193 -4.50 -0.98 -5.43
C ASP A 193 -5.75 -1.53 -4.71
N PHE A 194 -6.32 -0.75 -3.81
CA PHE A 194 -7.57 -1.09 -3.11
C PHE A 194 -8.76 -1.18 -4.06
N ASN A 195 -8.93 -0.22 -4.96
CA ASN A 195 -9.99 -0.23 -5.97
C ASN A 195 -9.83 -1.42 -6.93
N GLY A 196 -8.60 -1.74 -7.32
CA GLY A 196 -8.29 -2.92 -8.12
C GLY A 196 -8.71 -4.23 -7.45
N LEU A 197 -8.46 -4.36 -6.13
CA LEU A 197 -8.87 -5.52 -5.33
C LEU A 197 -10.40 -5.72 -5.33
N TYR A 198 -11.15 -4.63 -5.22
CA TYR A 198 -12.61 -4.68 -5.15
C TYR A 198 -13.34 -4.46 -6.49
N HIS A 199 -12.60 -4.30 -7.59
CA HIS A 199 -13.16 -3.97 -8.90
C HIS A 199 -14.34 -4.86 -9.31
N TYR A 200 -14.15 -6.18 -9.30
CA TYR A 200 -15.19 -7.11 -9.72
C TYR A 200 -16.40 -7.14 -8.78
N LEU A 201 -16.16 -7.00 -7.48
CA LEU A 201 -17.21 -6.95 -6.49
C LEU A 201 -18.04 -5.67 -6.64
N ASN A 202 -17.38 -4.52 -6.75
CA ASN A 202 -18.04 -3.23 -6.93
C ASN A 202 -18.86 -3.20 -8.22
N ARG A 203 -18.30 -3.74 -9.32
CA ARG A 203 -19.02 -3.88 -10.59
C ARG A 203 -20.28 -4.74 -10.46
N GLY A 204 -20.19 -5.88 -9.75
CA GLY A 204 -21.34 -6.77 -9.51
C GLY A 204 -22.44 -6.15 -8.63
N LEU A 205 -22.07 -5.22 -7.75
CA LEU A 205 -22.98 -4.53 -6.83
C LEU A 205 -23.46 -3.16 -7.36
N GLY A 206 -22.95 -2.69 -8.51
CA GLY A 206 -23.19 -1.34 -9.01
C GLY A 206 -22.66 -0.25 -8.07
N ALA A 207 -21.59 -0.56 -7.31
CA ALA A 207 -20.97 0.36 -6.35
C ALA A 207 -19.82 1.14 -7.01
N GLU A 208 -19.76 2.44 -6.75
CA GLU A 208 -18.65 3.29 -7.20
C GLU A 208 -17.35 2.95 -6.42
N PRO A 209 -16.17 3.02 -7.04
CA PRO A 209 -14.88 2.94 -6.36
C PRO A 209 -14.68 4.14 -5.42
N ILE A 210 -13.73 4.03 -4.51
CA ILE A 210 -13.30 5.13 -3.61
C ILE A 210 -12.44 6.12 -4.38
#